data_fb5705b456d08d0aff5bd17f54f3591f
#
_entry.id   fb5705b456d08d0aff5bd17f54f3591f
#
_cell.length_a   1.000
_cell.length_b   1.000
_cell.length_c   1.000
_cell.angle_alpha   90.00
_cell.angle_beta   90.00
_cell.angle_gamma   90.00
#
_symmetry.space_group_name_H-M   'P 1'
#
loop_
_entity.id
_entity.type
_entity.pdbx_description
1 polymer ?
#
loop_
_entity_poly.entity_id
_entity_poly.type
_entity_poly.pdbx_seq_one_letter_code
_entity_poly.pdbx_strand_id
1 'polypeptide(L)'
;GHPIPLRVKRVGDHINRSRVGHVDGTNTVFRYDFVIGDYLLPDGRGEVADLVFDSRLTSIMTTNVHLRAMAFYDFENVVSFPGDGNGIIPVATRPTDGIRLRIAPETGYRPTAALRCGSRMKVVPPNVCNEAYGESDPDRCYYFRIRSRYDERGKLVSCHYGKIYGDFKIGCWLREGGCSVEFLYYLNPTPLDRNLEWDMRNNLCPDPGSLDERRP
;
A
#
# COMPACT_ATOMS: atom_id res chain seq x y z
N GLY A 1 19.27 -2.47 18.29
CA GLY A 1 18.81 -3.84 18.09
C GLY A 1 19.85 -4.63 17.34
N HIS A 2 19.72 -5.93 17.31
CA HIS A 2 20.50 -6.75 16.41
C HIS A 2 19.64 -7.05 15.18
N PRO A 3 20.22 -7.07 13.95
CA PRO A 3 19.51 -7.45 12.75
C PRO A 3 18.90 -8.85 12.88
N ILE A 4 17.66 -9.01 12.41
CA ILE A 4 16.89 -10.26 12.49
C ILE A 4 16.31 -10.66 11.12
N PRO A 5 15.98 -11.94 10.92
CA PRO A 5 15.21 -12.36 9.76
C PRO A 5 13.83 -11.72 9.75
N LEU A 6 13.42 -11.15 8.61
CA LEU A 6 12.10 -10.57 8.41
C LEU A 6 11.43 -11.20 7.18
N ARG A 7 10.11 -11.07 7.10
CA ARG A 7 9.39 -11.29 5.84
C ARG A 7 9.45 -10.02 5.03
N VAL A 8 10.16 -10.04 3.92
CA VAL A 8 10.33 -8.90 3.02
C VAL A 8 9.71 -9.23 1.68
N LYS A 9 8.75 -8.45 1.23
CA LYS A 9 8.09 -8.66 -0.05
C LYS A 9 7.74 -7.36 -0.74
N ARG A 10 8.02 -7.32 -2.05
CA ARG A 10 7.47 -6.33 -2.94
C ARG A 10 6.13 -6.83 -3.44
N VAL A 11 5.09 -6.07 -3.15
CA VAL A 11 3.77 -6.25 -3.76
C VAL A 11 3.74 -5.37 -4.98
N GLY A 12 3.66 -5.96 -6.15
CA GLY A 12 3.73 -5.26 -7.43
C GLY A 12 2.44 -5.33 -8.21
N ASP A 13 2.49 -4.77 -9.40
CA ASP A 13 1.43 -4.49 -10.35
C ASP A 13 0.73 -5.74 -10.97
N HIS A 14 0.91 -6.90 -10.37
CA HIS A 14 0.32 -8.15 -10.87
C HIS A 14 -1.14 -8.37 -10.44
N ILE A 15 -1.81 -7.34 -9.99
CA ILE A 15 -3.26 -7.40 -9.94
C ILE A 15 -3.72 -7.42 -11.38
N ASN A 16 -4.01 -8.61 -11.78
CA ASN A 16 -4.38 -8.97 -13.13
C ASN A 16 -5.53 -8.05 -13.57
N ARG A 17 -5.24 -7.14 -14.47
CA ARG A 17 -6.16 -6.17 -15.07
C ARG A 17 -7.46 -6.80 -15.56
N SER A 18 -7.45 -8.11 -15.82
CA SER A 18 -8.58 -8.90 -16.29
C SER A 18 -9.45 -9.51 -15.19
N ARG A 19 -9.01 -9.49 -13.91
CA ARG A 19 -9.73 -10.12 -12.80
C ARG A 19 -10.33 -9.14 -11.79
N VAL A 20 -9.93 -7.91 -11.82
CA VAL A 20 -10.68 -6.85 -11.15
C VAL A 20 -11.96 -6.74 -11.94
N GLY A 21 -13.01 -7.37 -11.43
CA GLY A 21 -14.24 -7.53 -12.18
C GLY A 21 -14.64 -6.22 -12.81
N HIS A 22 -15.06 -6.27 -14.04
CA HIS A 22 -15.80 -5.25 -14.73
C HIS A 22 -17.10 -4.99 -13.94
N VAL A 23 -16.92 -4.45 -12.74
CA VAL A 23 -18.01 -3.88 -11.98
C VAL A 23 -18.06 -2.46 -12.47
N ASP A 24 -19.19 -2.08 -13.03
CA ASP A 24 -19.51 -0.75 -13.50
C ASP A 24 -18.62 0.34 -12.88
N GLY A 25 -17.47 0.46 -13.36
CA GLY A 25 -16.51 1.54 -13.51
C GLY A 25 -16.00 2.30 -12.29
N THR A 26 -16.38 2.03 -11.04
CA THR A 26 -16.18 3.08 -10.04
C THR A 26 -15.49 2.71 -8.74
N ASN A 27 -15.47 1.44 -8.34
CA ASN A 27 -14.87 1.06 -7.06
C ASN A 27 -14.06 -0.23 -7.19
N THR A 28 -12.84 -0.21 -6.66
CA THR A 28 -11.95 -1.37 -6.64
C THR A 28 -11.51 -1.64 -5.21
N VAL A 29 -11.69 -2.86 -4.75
CA VAL A 29 -11.29 -3.25 -3.38
C VAL A 29 -10.35 -4.45 -3.44
N PHE A 30 -9.17 -4.31 -2.83
CA PHE A 30 -8.22 -5.40 -2.64
C PHE A 30 -8.05 -5.71 -1.16
N ARG A 31 -7.81 -6.98 -0.85
CA ARG A 31 -7.49 -7.44 0.50
C ARG A 31 -6.20 -8.23 0.46
N TYR A 32 -5.31 -7.95 1.40
CA TYR A 32 -3.98 -8.53 1.43
C TYR A 32 -3.64 -9.08 2.81
N ASP A 33 -3.05 -10.28 2.83
CA ASP A 33 -2.55 -10.96 4.01
C ASP A 33 -1.03 -10.78 4.09
N PHE A 34 -0.53 -9.99 5.02
CA PHE A 34 0.91 -9.75 5.17
C PHE A 34 1.68 -10.99 5.67
N VAL A 35 1.01 -11.88 6.42
CA VAL A 35 1.66 -13.07 6.97
C VAL A 35 1.82 -14.16 5.91
N ILE A 36 0.79 -14.38 5.09
CA ILE A 36 0.88 -15.29 3.94
C ILE A 36 1.69 -14.62 2.81
N GLY A 37 1.61 -13.31 2.69
CA GLY A 37 2.25 -12.55 1.63
C GLY A 37 1.48 -12.65 0.30
N ASP A 38 0.15 -12.70 0.35
CA ASP A 38 -0.69 -12.88 -0.83
C ASP A 38 -2.03 -12.16 -0.67
N TYR A 39 -2.72 -11.93 -1.79
CA TYR A 39 -4.09 -11.44 -1.79
C TYR A 39 -5.05 -12.49 -1.23
N LEU A 40 -6.21 -12.06 -0.73
CA LEU A 40 -7.28 -12.97 -0.33
C LEU A 40 -7.96 -13.56 -1.56
N LEU A 41 -8.67 -14.68 -1.36
CA LEU A 41 -9.53 -15.26 -2.41
C LEU A 41 -10.52 -14.22 -2.95
N PRO A 42 -10.81 -14.23 -4.27
CA PRO A 42 -10.37 -15.20 -5.29
C PRO A 42 -8.99 -14.89 -5.90
N ASP A 43 -8.34 -13.79 -5.54
CA ASP A 43 -7.16 -13.24 -6.22
C ASP A 43 -5.84 -13.86 -5.74
N GLY A 44 -5.87 -14.56 -4.61
CA GLY A 44 -4.68 -15.18 -4.02
C GLY A 44 -5.05 -16.26 -3.00
N ARG A 45 -4.10 -16.56 -2.09
CA ARG A 45 -4.21 -17.61 -1.06
C ARG A 45 -4.26 -17.05 0.35
N GLY A 46 -4.33 -15.71 0.50
CA GLY A 46 -4.42 -15.06 1.80
C GLY A 46 -5.71 -15.44 2.53
N GLU A 47 -5.64 -15.48 3.84
CA GLU A 47 -6.72 -15.91 4.73
C GLU A 47 -7.29 -14.76 5.56
N VAL A 48 -6.44 -13.82 5.96
CA VAL A 48 -6.80 -12.71 6.85
C VAL A 48 -6.52 -11.37 6.16
N ALA A 49 -7.53 -10.52 6.09
CA ALA A 49 -7.39 -9.17 5.56
C ALA A 49 -6.62 -8.30 6.56
N ASP A 50 -5.30 -8.27 6.47
CA ASP A 50 -4.45 -7.39 7.27
C ASP A 50 -4.44 -5.96 6.71
N LEU A 51 -4.59 -5.83 5.38
CA LEU A 51 -4.71 -4.57 4.65
C LEU A 51 -5.88 -4.65 3.68
N VAL A 52 -6.67 -3.59 3.64
CA VAL A 52 -7.71 -3.37 2.64
C VAL A 52 -7.40 -2.07 1.91
N PHE A 53 -7.34 -2.16 0.61
CA PHE A 53 -7.22 -1.02 -0.29
C PHE A 53 -8.56 -0.82 -1.00
N ASP A 54 -9.19 0.33 -0.79
CA ASP A 54 -10.47 0.73 -1.41
C ASP A 54 -10.23 1.95 -2.29
N SER A 55 -10.47 1.81 -3.57
CA SER A 55 -10.30 2.87 -4.56
C SER A 55 -11.63 3.27 -5.16
N ARG A 56 -11.97 4.55 -5.11
CA ARG A 56 -13.24 5.12 -5.59
C ARG A 56 -13.01 6.26 -6.56
N LEU A 57 -13.67 6.19 -7.70
CA LEU A 57 -13.77 7.30 -8.62
C LEU A 57 -14.65 8.41 -7.99
N THR A 58 -14.08 9.57 -7.75
CA THR A 58 -14.79 10.70 -7.12
C THR A 58 -15.23 11.77 -8.11
N SER A 59 -14.50 11.91 -9.21
CA SER A 59 -14.90 12.80 -10.29
C SER A 59 -14.47 12.29 -11.66
N ILE A 60 -15.24 12.61 -12.67
CA ILE A 60 -14.90 12.43 -14.07
C ILE A 60 -15.41 13.63 -14.87
N MET A 61 -14.53 14.20 -15.70
CA MET A 61 -14.86 15.26 -16.62
C MET A 61 -14.33 14.89 -18.00
N THR A 62 -15.22 14.94 -18.99
CA THR A 62 -14.83 14.75 -20.39
C THR A 62 -14.93 16.06 -21.14
N THR A 63 -13.95 16.33 -21.97
CA THR A 63 -13.96 17.52 -22.84
C THR A 63 -13.36 17.16 -24.20
N ASN A 64 -13.73 17.89 -25.22
CA ASN A 64 -13.17 17.78 -26.55
C ASN A 64 -12.11 18.85 -26.73
N VAL A 65 -10.87 18.41 -26.96
CA VAL A 65 -9.75 19.28 -27.26
C VAL A 65 -9.22 18.90 -28.62
N HIS A 66 -9.23 19.85 -29.57
CA HIS A 66 -8.78 19.64 -30.94
C HIS A 66 -9.39 18.37 -31.58
N LEU A 67 -10.72 18.18 -31.46
CA LEU A 67 -11.49 17.02 -31.98
C LEU A 67 -11.14 15.67 -31.32
N ARG A 68 -10.42 15.67 -30.22
CA ARG A 68 -10.17 14.45 -29.43
C ARG A 68 -10.90 14.54 -28.10
N ALA A 69 -11.65 13.49 -27.78
CA ALA A 69 -12.22 13.34 -26.46
C ALA A 69 -11.12 13.05 -25.43
N MET A 70 -11.03 13.89 -24.41
CA MET A 70 -10.12 13.69 -23.28
C MET A 70 -10.92 13.52 -22.01
N ALA A 71 -10.53 12.58 -21.17
CA ALA A 71 -11.13 12.35 -19.87
C ALA A 71 -10.12 12.72 -18.77
N PHE A 72 -10.61 13.47 -17.78
CA PHE A 72 -9.89 13.80 -16.55
C PHE A 72 -10.68 13.23 -15.39
N TYR A 73 -9.99 12.73 -14.40
CA TYR A 73 -10.63 11.96 -13.33
C TYR A 73 -9.84 12.02 -12.04
N ASP A 74 -10.54 11.90 -10.93
CA ASP A 74 -9.97 11.80 -9.60
C ASP A 74 -10.42 10.52 -8.93
N PHE A 75 -9.48 9.86 -8.26
CA PHE A 75 -9.74 8.74 -7.38
C PHE A 75 -9.32 9.08 -5.96
N GLU A 76 -10.16 8.72 -5.01
CA GLU A 76 -9.82 8.63 -3.61
C GLU A 76 -9.51 7.17 -3.26
N ASN A 77 -8.34 6.96 -2.68
CA ASN A 77 -7.87 5.64 -2.30
C ASN A 77 -7.71 5.61 -0.79
N VAL A 78 -8.32 4.64 -0.14
CA VAL A 78 -8.22 4.44 1.30
C VAL A 78 -7.50 3.13 1.57
N VAL A 79 -6.40 3.22 2.27
CA VAL A 79 -5.70 2.07 2.84
C VAL A 79 -6.17 1.90 4.27
N SER A 80 -6.69 0.74 4.62
CA SER A 80 -7.18 0.44 5.96
C SER A 80 -6.59 -0.85 6.52
N PHE A 81 -6.46 -0.89 7.85
CA PHE A 81 -5.92 -2.01 8.62
C PHE A 81 -7.02 -2.50 9.58
N PRO A 82 -7.81 -3.49 9.18
CA PRO A 82 -8.94 -3.97 9.97
C PRO A 82 -8.54 -4.53 11.34
N GLY A 83 -9.42 -4.37 12.32
CA GLY A 83 -9.26 -4.87 13.69
C GLY A 83 -8.77 -3.81 14.68
N ASP A 84 -9.21 -3.97 15.92
CA ASP A 84 -8.90 -3.02 16.99
C ASP A 84 -7.40 -2.94 17.25
N GLY A 85 -6.90 -1.71 17.37
CA GLY A 85 -5.49 -1.44 17.60
C GLY A 85 -4.56 -1.73 16.43
N ASN A 86 -5.05 -2.25 15.31
CA ASN A 86 -4.30 -2.31 14.07
C ASN A 86 -4.20 -0.92 13.43
N GLY A 87 -3.22 -0.74 12.56
CA GLY A 87 -3.12 0.53 11.85
C GLY A 87 -1.76 0.85 11.30
N ILE A 88 -1.63 2.11 10.88
CA ILE A 88 -0.47 2.65 10.19
C ILE A 88 -0.06 3.98 10.78
N ILE A 89 1.24 4.26 10.78
CA ILE A 89 1.84 5.54 11.18
C ILE A 89 2.71 6.03 10.04
N PRO A 90 2.35 7.13 9.36
CA PRO A 90 3.23 7.73 8.36
C PRO A 90 4.45 8.38 9.02
N VAL A 91 5.60 8.20 8.42
CA VAL A 91 6.87 8.79 8.85
C VAL A 91 7.51 9.46 7.65
N ALA A 92 7.73 10.76 7.74
CA ALA A 92 8.52 11.47 6.75
C ALA A 92 9.99 11.09 6.93
N THR A 93 10.59 10.53 5.91
CA THR A 93 12.00 10.13 5.91
C THR A 93 12.66 10.62 4.64
N ARG A 94 13.96 10.88 4.67
CA ARG A 94 14.69 10.97 3.41
C ARG A 94 14.86 9.56 2.83
N PRO A 95 14.94 9.38 1.50
CA PRO A 95 15.05 8.05 0.87
C PRO A 95 16.16 7.17 1.46
N THR A 96 17.24 7.81 1.92
CA THR A 96 18.38 7.15 2.60
C THR A 96 18.10 6.77 4.04
N ASP A 97 17.09 7.33 4.67
CA ASP A 97 16.80 7.15 6.11
C ASP A 97 15.71 6.11 6.39
N GLY A 98 14.99 5.65 5.38
CA GLY A 98 13.96 4.60 5.53
C GLY A 98 14.50 3.28 6.09
N ILE A 99 15.80 3.05 5.93
CA ILE A 99 16.56 1.97 6.56
C ILE A 99 16.54 2.11 8.08
N ARG A 100 16.42 3.33 8.61
CA ARG A 100 16.49 3.63 10.04
C ARG A 100 15.19 3.40 10.80
N LEU A 101 14.12 2.96 10.13
CA LEU A 101 12.90 2.49 10.79
C LEU A 101 13.17 1.14 11.46
N ARG A 102 13.93 1.14 12.56
CA ARG A 102 14.42 -0.07 13.21
C ARG A 102 13.50 -0.61 14.29
N ILE A 103 12.81 0.28 15.00
CA ILE A 103 11.94 -0.07 16.12
C ILE A 103 10.56 0.54 15.88
N ALA A 104 9.54 -0.32 15.80
CA ALA A 104 8.16 0.14 15.66
C ALA A 104 7.68 0.86 16.93
N PRO A 105 6.90 1.96 16.82
CA PRO A 105 6.26 2.61 17.95
C PRO A 105 5.29 1.67 18.70
N GLU A 106 5.05 1.92 19.99
CA GLU A 106 4.05 1.16 20.76
C GLU A 106 2.62 1.61 20.47
N THR A 107 2.44 2.89 20.19
CA THR A 107 1.14 3.55 20.06
C THR A 107 1.13 4.50 18.86
N GLY A 108 -0.02 5.11 18.58
CA GLY A 108 -0.16 6.12 17.53
C GLY A 108 -0.64 5.55 16.18
N TYR A 109 -0.96 4.26 16.12
CA TYR A 109 -1.48 3.62 14.92
C TYR A 109 -2.88 4.12 14.60
N ARG A 110 -3.09 4.54 13.34
CA ARG A 110 -4.38 4.96 12.81
C ARG A 110 -4.91 3.86 11.89
N PRO A 111 -6.20 3.53 11.96
CA PRO A 111 -6.75 2.42 11.18
C PRO A 111 -6.74 2.67 9.67
N THR A 112 -6.63 3.92 9.24
CA THR A 112 -6.72 4.29 7.82
C THR A 112 -5.71 5.35 7.42
N ALA A 113 -5.34 5.33 6.13
CA ALA A 113 -4.64 6.41 5.45
C ALA A 113 -5.33 6.65 4.09
N ALA A 114 -5.54 7.91 3.73
CA ALA A 114 -6.12 8.29 2.45
C ALA A 114 -5.05 8.83 1.52
N LEU A 115 -5.14 8.47 0.23
CA LEU A 115 -4.25 8.88 -0.84
C LEU A 115 -5.09 9.23 -2.08
N ARG A 116 -4.70 10.24 -2.82
CA ARG A 116 -5.39 10.63 -4.05
C ARG A 116 -4.53 10.40 -5.26
N CYS A 117 -5.15 9.99 -6.33
CA CYS A 117 -4.54 9.94 -7.65
C CYS A 117 -5.57 10.24 -8.73
N GLY A 118 -5.09 10.57 -9.90
CA GLY A 118 -5.99 10.87 -11.01
C GLY A 118 -5.27 11.41 -12.22
N SER A 119 -6.03 12.13 -13.02
CA SER A 119 -5.56 12.74 -14.24
C SER A 119 -6.21 14.11 -14.42
N ARG A 120 -5.41 15.13 -14.62
CA ARG A 120 -5.84 16.50 -14.80
C ARG A 120 -5.36 17.09 -16.13
N MET A 121 -6.06 18.12 -16.56
CA MET A 121 -5.70 18.87 -17.76
C MET A 121 -4.44 19.69 -17.51
N LYS A 122 -3.45 19.54 -18.40
CA LYS A 122 -2.26 20.37 -18.44
C LYS A 122 -2.22 21.11 -19.78
N VAL A 123 -2.14 22.41 -19.71
CA VAL A 123 -1.97 23.26 -20.89
C VAL A 123 -0.49 23.54 -21.09
N VAL A 124 0.05 23.01 -22.18
CA VAL A 124 1.42 23.30 -22.65
C VAL A 124 1.27 23.89 -24.05
N PRO A 125 1.21 25.24 -24.20
CA PRO A 125 0.95 25.86 -25.50
C PRO A 125 1.90 25.36 -26.59
N PRO A 126 1.38 24.99 -27.79
CA PRO A 126 -0.02 25.10 -28.23
C PRO A 126 -0.90 23.90 -27.85
N ASN A 127 -0.42 22.96 -27.04
CA ASN A 127 -1.07 21.69 -26.78
C ASN A 127 -1.79 21.66 -25.42
N VAL A 128 -2.85 20.85 -25.35
CA VAL A 128 -3.47 20.38 -24.10
C VAL A 128 -3.17 18.89 -23.98
N CYS A 129 -2.66 18.48 -22.85
CA CYS A 129 -2.36 17.09 -22.58
C CYS A 129 -2.99 16.65 -21.25
N ASN A 130 -3.01 15.34 -21.07
CA ASN A 130 -3.43 14.69 -19.84
C ASN A 130 -2.20 14.49 -18.96
N GLU A 131 -2.22 15.00 -17.73
CA GLU A 131 -1.15 14.81 -16.75
C GLU A 131 -1.67 13.93 -15.61
N ALA A 132 -1.11 12.73 -15.49
CA ALA A 132 -1.37 11.90 -14.33
C ALA A 132 -0.76 12.52 -13.07
N TYR A 133 -1.46 12.43 -11.96
CA TYR A 133 -0.94 12.85 -10.66
C TYR A 133 -1.21 11.77 -9.61
N GLY A 134 -0.40 11.76 -8.57
CA GLY A 134 -0.58 10.92 -7.39
C GLY A 134 0.03 11.60 -6.17
N GLU A 135 -0.55 11.35 -5.02
CA GLU A 135 -0.05 11.86 -3.73
C GLU A 135 1.04 10.97 -3.13
N SER A 136 1.57 10.01 -3.91
CA SER A 136 2.69 9.20 -3.48
C SER A 136 3.91 10.09 -3.26
N ASP A 137 4.49 9.99 -2.07
CA ASP A 137 5.65 10.75 -1.64
C ASP A 137 6.83 9.78 -1.45
N PRO A 138 7.88 9.86 -2.28
CA PRO A 138 9.01 8.95 -2.19
C PRO A 138 9.76 9.04 -0.86
N ASP A 139 9.59 10.15 -0.13
CA ASP A 139 10.21 10.38 1.18
C ASP A 139 9.31 9.93 2.34
N ARG A 140 8.17 9.32 2.06
CA ARG A 140 7.26 8.77 3.06
C ARG A 140 7.49 7.29 3.23
N CYS A 141 7.61 6.88 4.48
CA CYS A 141 7.58 5.48 4.90
C CYS A 141 6.49 5.30 5.95
N TYR A 142 6.24 4.06 6.33
CA TYR A 142 5.23 3.78 7.35
C TYR A 142 5.70 2.70 8.30
N TYR A 143 5.27 2.82 9.58
CA TYR A 143 5.12 1.65 10.45
C TYR A 143 3.69 1.14 10.35
N PHE A 144 3.51 -0.17 10.47
CA PHE A 144 2.17 -0.76 10.61
C PHE A 144 2.15 -1.79 11.73
N ARG A 145 0.94 -2.01 12.26
CA ARG A 145 0.65 -3.05 13.24
C ARG A 145 -0.60 -3.81 12.80
N ILE A 146 -0.54 -5.13 12.87
CA ILE A 146 -1.60 -6.04 12.44
C ILE A 146 -1.86 -7.14 13.46
N ARG A 147 -3.03 -7.78 13.37
CA ARG A 147 -3.45 -8.93 14.17
C ARG A 147 -3.33 -8.67 15.68
N SER A 148 -3.66 -7.45 16.11
CA SER A 148 -3.67 -7.08 17.52
C SER A 148 -4.74 -7.85 18.28
N ARG A 149 -4.34 -8.39 19.43
CA ARG A 149 -5.24 -9.05 20.38
C ARG A 149 -5.02 -8.46 21.75
N TYR A 150 -6.10 -8.25 22.47
CA TYR A 150 -6.09 -7.69 23.82
C TYR A 150 -6.68 -8.70 24.80
N ASP A 151 -6.18 -8.69 26.02
CA ASP A 151 -6.81 -9.43 27.14
C ASP A 151 -8.05 -8.69 27.67
N GLU A 152 -8.71 -9.31 28.63
CA GLU A 152 -9.91 -8.75 29.27
C GLU A 152 -9.67 -7.42 29.99
N ARG A 153 -8.42 -7.08 30.27
CA ARG A 153 -7.98 -5.81 30.90
C ARG A 153 -7.59 -4.76 29.90
N GLY A 154 -7.74 -5.04 28.59
CA GLY A 154 -7.34 -4.14 27.52
C GLY A 154 -5.84 -4.04 27.29
N LYS A 155 -5.04 -4.98 27.81
CA LYS A 155 -3.61 -5.05 27.55
C LYS A 155 -3.35 -5.79 26.23
N LEU A 156 -2.51 -5.23 25.36
CA LEU A 156 -2.06 -5.89 24.14
C LEU A 156 -1.27 -7.16 24.48
N VAL A 157 -1.74 -8.31 24.03
CA VAL A 157 -1.14 -9.63 24.29
C VAL A 157 -0.54 -10.28 23.04
N SER A 158 -0.92 -9.82 21.86
CA SER A 158 -0.35 -10.28 20.59
C SER A 158 -0.55 -9.23 19.51
N CYS A 159 0.42 -9.05 18.65
CA CYS A 159 0.33 -8.35 17.38
C CYS A 159 1.59 -8.63 16.56
N HIS A 160 1.59 -8.27 15.30
CA HIS A 160 2.80 -8.21 14.49
C HIS A 160 3.07 -6.77 14.08
N TYR A 161 4.35 -6.41 14.06
CA TYR A 161 4.82 -5.12 13.61
C TYR A 161 5.52 -5.22 12.27
N GLY A 162 5.38 -4.17 11.47
CA GLY A 162 6.08 -4.07 10.21
C GLY A 162 6.34 -2.65 9.78
N LYS A 163 7.03 -2.50 8.67
CA LYS A 163 7.24 -1.21 7.99
C LYS A 163 6.98 -1.34 6.50
N ILE A 164 6.54 -0.26 5.90
CA ILE A 164 6.49 -0.08 4.44
C ILE A 164 7.58 0.91 4.08
N TYR A 165 8.45 0.50 3.17
CA TYR A 165 9.56 1.32 2.68
C TYR A 165 9.16 2.06 1.42
N GLY A 166 9.23 3.38 1.46
CA GLY A 166 8.62 4.23 0.46
C GLY A 166 7.10 4.34 0.66
N ASP A 167 6.43 5.01 -0.25
CA ASP A 167 4.98 5.17 -0.20
C ASP A 167 4.27 4.06 -0.99
N PHE A 168 2.95 3.99 -0.83
CA PHE A 168 2.10 3.25 -1.76
C PHE A 168 2.11 3.97 -3.11
N LYS A 169 2.54 3.26 -4.13
CA LYS A 169 2.44 3.74 -5.50
C LYS A 169 1.10 3.28 -6.07
N ILE A 170 0.25 4.23 -6.38
CA ILE A 170 -1.08 3.98 -6.86
C ILE A 170 -1.17 4.41 -8.31
N GLY A 171 -1.62 3.51 -9.18
CA GLY A 171 -1.99 3.78 -10.55
C GLY A 171 -3.48 3.60 -10.73
N CYS A 172 -4.16 4.57 -11.32
CA CYS A 172 -5.59 4.48 -11.63
C CYS A 172 -5.82 4.85 -13.08
N TRP A 173 -6.73 4.13 -13.76
CA TRP A 173 -7.08 4.38 -15.16
C TRP A 173 -8.55 4.07 -15.44
N LEU A 174 -9.19 4.95 -16.20
CA LEU A 174 -10.63 4.82 -16.53
C LEU A 174 -10.92 3.73 -17.55
N ARG A 175 -10.03 3.57 -18.53
CA ARG A 175 -10.34 2.77 -19.72
C ARG A 175 -10.62 1.30 -19.43
N GLU A 176 -10.11 0.81 -18.32
CA GLU A 176 -10.24 -0.56 -17.84
C GLU A 176 -10.90 -0.63 -16.46
N GLY A 177 -11.32 0.53 -15.93
CA GLY A 177 -11.95 0.63 -14.60
C GLY A 177 -11.05 0.14 -13.47
N GLY A 178 -9.73 0.25 -13.64
CA GLY A 178 -8.77 -0.39 -12.76
C GLY A 178 -7.93 0.55 -11.91
N CYS A 179 -7.52 0.04 -10.76
CA CYS A 179 -6.45 0.61 -9.95
C CYS A 179 -5.42 -0.45 -9.64
N SER A 180 -4.18 -0.03 -9.49
CA SER A 180 -3.10 -0.85 -8.94
C SER A 180 -2.51 -0.20 -7.71
N VAL A 181 -1.96 -1.01 -6.85
CA VAL A 181 -1.14 -0.57 -5.73
C VAL A 181 0.15 -1.36 -5.68
N GLU A 182 1.27 -0.65 -5.55
CA GLU A 182 2.59 -1.24 -5.36
C GLU A 182 3.18 -0.73 -4.04
N PHE A 183 3.79 -1.61 -3.26
CA PHE A 183 4.51 -1.26 -2.04
C PHE A 183 5.55 -2.32 -1.68
N LEU A 184 6.55 -1.94 -0.90
CA LEU A 184 7.54 -2.84 -0.33
C LEU A 184 7.38 -2.88 1.18
N TYR A 185 7.17 -4.07 1.74
CA TYR A 185 7.01 -4.21 3.18
C TYR A 185 8.03 -5.15 3.82
N TYR A 186 8.23 -4.93 5.11
CA TYR A 186 9.00 -5.75 6.03
C TYR A 186 8.11 -6.09 7.22
N LEU A 187 7.91 -7.35 7.50
CA LEU A 187 7.09 -7.85 8.61
C LEU A 187 7.94 -8.65 9.57
N ASN A 188 7.91 -8.32 10.85
CA ASN A 188 8.46 -9.17 11.89
C ASN A 188 7.44 -10.28 12.23
N PRO A 189 7.77 -11.56 11.99
CA PRO A 189 6.87 -12.66 12.29
C PRO A 189 6.77 -12.98 13.77
N THR A 190 7.68 -12.46 14.62
CA THR A 190 7.65 -12.69 16.07
C THR A 190 6.61 -11.78 16.72
N PRO A 191 5.60 -12.34 17.40
CA PRO A 191 4.58 -11.52 18.06
C PRO A 191 5.18 -10.59 19.11
N LEU A 192 4.63 -9.36 19.22
CA LEU A 192 5.02 -8.31 20.15
C LEU A 192 6.46 -7.78 19.99
N ASP A 193 7.27 -8.37 19.12
CA ASP A 193 8.61 -7.86 18.84
C ASP A 193 8.56 -6.71 17.86
N ARG A 194 9.00 -5.55 18.31
CA ARG A 194 9.03 -4.28 17.56
C ARG A 194 10.27 -4.08 16.71
N ASN A 195 11.21 -5.03 16.76
CA ASN A 195 12.43 -4.95 15.97
C ASN A 195 12.14 -5.12 14.47
N LEU A 196 12.52 -4.15 13.67
CA LEU A 196 12.35 -4.12 12.22
C LEU A 196 13.69 -3.94 11.48
N GLU A 197 14.80 -4.24 12.15
CA GLU A 197 16.12 -4.21 11.55
C GLU A 197 16.38 -5.55 10.84
N TRP A 198 16.32 -5.51 9.51
CA TRP A 198 16.53 -6.70 8.68
C TRP A 198 18.03 -7.05 8.58
N ASP A 199 18.35 -8.33 8.70
CA ASP A 199 19.73 -8.85 8.57
C ASP A 199 20.23 -8.90 7.11
N MET A 200 19.37 -8.52 6.14
CA MET A 200 19.65 -8.46 4.70
C MET A 200 20.06 -9.80 4.06
N ARG A 201 20.01 -10.89 4.80
CA ARG A 201 20.44 -12.22 4.33
C ARG A 201 19.29 -13.22 4.33
N ASN A 202 18.50 -13.21 5.39
CA ASN A 202 17.45 -14.21 5.62
C ASN A 202 16.08 -13.57 5.41
N ASN A 203 15.51 -13.80 4.24
CA ASN A 203 14.14 -13.42 3.95
C ASN A 203 13.22 -14.61 4.24
N LEU A 204 12.31 -14.43 5.17
CA LEU A 204 11.32 -15.45 5.56
C LEU A 204 10.08 -15.48 4.65
N CYS A 205 10.01 -14.62 3.63
CA CYS A 205 8.95 -14.68 2.63
C CYS A 205 9.27 -15.76 1.61
N PRO A 206 8.41 -16.77 1.40
CA PRO A 206 8.68 -17.86 0.46
C PRO A 206 8.68 -17.43 -1.00
N ASP A 207 7.97 -16.34 -1.30
CA ASP A 207 7.94 -15.72 -2.61
C ASP A 207 8.10 -14.21 -2.46
N PRO A 208 9.33 -13.69 -2.41
CA PRO A 208 9.58 -12.28 -2.15
C PRO A 208 9.23 -11.34 -3.32
N GLY A 209 8.94 -11.88 -4.50
CA GLY A 209 8.86 -11.09 -5.72
C GLY A 209 10.25 -10.62 -6.18
N SER A 210 10.31 -9.76 -7.17
CA SER A 210 11.57 -9.16 -7.62
C SER A 210 12.03 -8.11 -6.61
N LEU A 211 13.02 -8.45 -5.79
CA LEU A 211 13.68 -7.54 -4.85
C LEU A 211 14.91 -6.85 -5.47
N ASP A 212 15.17 -7.10 -6.77
CA ASP A 212 16.49 -6.85 -7.38
C ASP A 212 16.90 -5.37 -7.47
N GLU A 213 16.02 -4.42 -7.27
CA GLU A 213 16.39 -3.05 -7.60
C GLU A 213 16.60 -2.10 -6.43
N ARG A 214 16.23 -2.45 -5.21
CA ARG A 214 16.44 -1.56 -4.06
C ARG A 214 16.60 -2.33 -2.77
N ARG A 215 17.78 -2.86 -2.59
CA ARG A 215 18.24 -3.13 -1.23
C ARG A 215 18.39 -1.77 -0.53
N PRO A 216 17.75 -1.57 0.61
CA PRO A 216 18.02 -0.37 1.40
C PRO A 216 19.48 -0.36 1.86
#